data_2633d169baae2967d10e3c2c4aed164d
#
_entry.id   2633d169baae2967d10e3c2c4aed164d
#
_cell.length_a   1.000
_cell.length_b   1.000
_cell.length_c   1.000
_cell.angle_alpha   90.00
_cell.angle_beta   90.00
_cell.angle_gamma   90.00
#
_symmetry.space_group_name_H-M   'P 1'
#
loop_
_entity.id
_entity.type
_entity.pdbx_description
1 polymer ?
#
loop_
_entity_poly.entity_id
_entity_poly.type
_entity_poly.pdbx_seq_one_letter_code
_entity_poly.pdbx_strand_id
1 'polypeptide(L)'
;MDFGVPFASYLQEYRYKYLALFHALRAAILAGMIPHGAKLPSTREMSDLYQLSRGSVNQVYDMLLAEGYVTAAIGSGTYVTYELQEPQEADLETNQQIELSAWGRRATQGMPLPRENWPKSLKQPYISLEMGKLVTDYFPTEAWNHVLYQEIRQLESVRVEGEHPDTLGYGPLREAIALHLRRMRGIQADAKQVVIFNGSMQAIALLTQLLIDPGDQVIVENPGYMGMRRAIEASGGIVKPHAVDEHGILVQDWEEKLVFVTPSRQFPTGAVLSLERRQQLLAWASRRNSVIIEDDYDSEIRYGGRPIEPLKSLDLEGRVVYVGTFSKTMYAGLRIGYAVLPMCLVEPMRRAKEIYEPSPISMIEQRALAAFIQNGHYERHLRRMRRIYSRKYAYFYRIMQEHVGHLFNVLPCDAGMHVYASWRGTAKEYEAFRSTAAAHGVGWTDGGRYLYLPSTLTAACFGFAHLHEEELLQGVLRMKAAWEDRHTYNAEQCNEE
;
A
#
# COMPACT_ATOMS: atom_id res chain seq x y z
N MET A 1 55.25 9.75 -19.38
CA MET A 1 54.08 8.86 -19.13
C MET A 1 52.88 9.55 -19.72
N ASP A 2 52.28 8.93 -20.69
CA ASP A 2 51.01 9.42 -21.21
C ASP A 2 49.92 9.07 -20.18
N PHE A 3 49.47 10.08 -19.46
CA PHE A 3 48.36 9.91 -18.53
C PHE A 3 47.08 9.84 -19.34
N GLY A 4 46.89 8.73 -20.06
CA GLY A 4 45.71 8.45 -20.91
C GLY A 4 44.40 8.41 -20.16
N VAL A 5 44.12 9.46 -19.41
CA VAL A 5 42.87 9.60 -18.65
C VAL A 5 41.76 9.94 -19.64
N PRO A 6 40.59 9.28 -19.59
CA PRO A 6 39.50 9.46 -20.54
C PRO A 6 38.78 10.82 -20.33
N PHE A 7 39.54 11.93 -20.38
CA PHE A 7 39.04 13.28 -20.13
C PHE A 7 37.94 13.70 -21.12
N ALA A 8 38.03 13.23 -22.37
CA ALA A 8 37.06 13.61 -23.41
C ALA A 8 35.63 13.12 -23.10
N SER A 9 35.50 11.93 -22.50
CA SER A 9 34.17 11.42 -22.10
C SER A 9 33.57 12.22 -20.96
N TYR A 10 34.38 12.62 -19.99
CA TYR A 10 33.94 13.43 -18.86
C TYR A 10 33.61 14.89 -19.25
N LEU A 11 34.17 15.41 -20.33
CA LEU A 11 33.78 16.71 -20.85
C LEU A 11 32.34 16.77 -21.36
N GLN A 12 31.77 15.67 -21.77
CA GLN A 12 30.37 15.59 -22.19
C GLN A 12 29.43 15.55 -20.98
N GLU A 13 29.91 15.03 -19.87
CA GLU A 13 29.12 14.80 -18.65
C GLU A 13 29.16 16.02 -17.71
N TYR A 14 30.30 16.67 -17.60
CA TYR A 14 30.52 17.77 -16.65
C TYR A 14 30.56 19.14 -17.33
N ARG A 15 29.76 20.09 -16.85
CA ARG A 15 29.69 21.46 -17.37
C ARG A 15 31.02 22.22 -17.30
N TYR A 16 31.83 21.94 -16.27
CA TYR A 16 33.11 22.63 -16.03
C TYR A 16 34.29 21.70 -16.29
N LYS A 17 35.23 22.17 -17.10
CA LYS A 17 36.42 21.40 -17.50
C LYS A 17 37.26 20.89 -16.32
N TYR A 18 37.39 21.70 -15.25
CA TYR A 18 38.13 21.26 -14.06
C TYR A 18 37.46 20.09 -13.33
N LEU A 19 36.13 20.08 -13.26
CA LEU A 19 35.39 18.92 -12.71
C LEU A 19 35.56 17.69 -13.58
N ALA A 20 35.50 17.83 -14.91
CA ALA A 20 35.76 16.73 -15.82
C ALA A 20 37.16 16.12 -15.59
N LEU A 21 38.19 16.99 -15.42
CA LEU A 21 39.57 16.52 -15.15
C LEU A 21 39.66 15.87 -13.77
N PHE A 22 39.03 16.44 -12.76
CA PHE A 22 39.01 15.86 -11.42
C PHE A 22 38.43 14.44 -11.44
N HIS A 23 37.22 14.25 -12.02
CA HIS A 23 36.58 12.93 -12.09
C HIS A 23 37.33 11.95 -12.98
N ALA A 24 37.95 12.41 -14.07
CA ALA A 24 38.75 11.58 -14.93
C ALA A 24 40.01 11.05 -14.21
N LEU A 25 40.74 11.95 -13.48
CA LEU A 25 41.90 11.55 -12.66
C LEU A 25 41.49 10.63 -11.51
N ARG A 26 40.43 10.96 -10.81
CA ARG A 26 39.88 10.13 -9.73
C ARG A 26 39.54 8.72 -10.24
N ALA A 27 38.81 8.63 -11.36
CA ALA A 27 38.48 7.33 -11.94
C ALA A 27 39.73 6.53 -12.38
N ALA A 28 40.73 7.17 -12.93
CA ALA A 28 42.00 6.55 -13.30
C ALA A 28 42.78 6.03 -12.10
N ILE A 29 42.78 6.76 -10.98
CA ILE A 29 43.37 6.34 -9.70
C ILE A 29 42.61 5.14 -9.14
N LEU A 30 41.28 5.22 -9.07
CA LEU A 30 40.41 4.15 -8.56
C LEU A 30 40.49 2.87 -9.41
N ALA A 31 40.70 3.00 -10.71
CA ALA A 31 40.90 1.87 -11.62
C ALA A 31 42.34 1.32 -11.65
N GLY A 32 43.25 1.89 -10.86
CA GLY A 32 44.65 1.49 -10.84
C GLY A 32 45.45 1.89 -12.08
N MET A 33 44.84 2.63 -13.01
CA MET A 33 45.57 3.15 -14.19
C MET A 33 46.67 4.13 -13.78
N ILE A 34 46.46 4.88 -12.70
CA ILE A 34 47.50 5.69 -12.03
C ILE A 34 47.76 5.01 -10.68
N PRO A 35 48.84 4.24 -10.55
CA PRO A 35 49.08 3.41 -9.37
C PRO A 35 49.48 4.23 -8.14
N HIS A 36 49.37 3.60 -6.96
CA HIS A 36 49.89 4.14 -5.71
C HIS A 36 51.36 4.56 -5.85
N GLY A 37 51.74 5.67 -5.26
CA GLY A 37 53.09 6.25 -5.35
C GLY A 37 53.44 6.93 -6.66
N ALA A 38 52.54 6.87 -7.64
CA ALA A 38 52.78 7.57 -8.91
C ALA A 38 52.80 9.10 -8.71
N LYS A 39 53.77 9.76 -9.30
CA LYS A 39 53.89 11.22 -9.30
C LYS A 39 52.99 11.80 -10.38
N LEU A 40 52.05 12.67 -10.01
CA LEU A 40 51.25 13.43 -10.96
C LEU A 40 52.11 14.51 -11.63
N PRO A 41 51.81 14.88 -12.92
CA PRO A 41 52.46 15.97 -13.60
C PRO A 41 52.36 17.27 -12.80
N SER A 42 53.32 18.19 -13.01
CA SER A 42 53.20 19.51 -12.40
C SER A 42 51.94 20.23 -12.89
N THR A 43 51.47 21.21 -12.12
CA THR A 43 50.28 22.02 -12.53
C THR A 43 50.48 22.70 -13.87
N ARG A 44 51.75 23.00 -14.26
CA ARG A 44 52.10 23.55 -15.57
C ARG A 44 51.92 22.50 -16.67
N GLU A 45 52.50 21.32 -16.50
CA GLU A 45 52.40 20.21 -17.46
C GLU A 45 50.97 19.75 -17.65
N MET A 46 50.20 19.61 -16.54
CA MET A 46 48.79 19.23 -16.57
C MET A 46 47.92 20.28 -17.26
N SER A 47 48.24 21.59 -17.01
CA SER A 47 47.60 22.70 -17.70
C SER A 47 47.80 22.67 -19.23
N ASP A 48 49.03 22.37 -19.65
CA ASP A 48 49.39 22.28 -21.09
C ASP A 48 48.75 21.03 -21.71
N LEU A 49 48.71 19.88 -21.00
CA LEU A 49 48.19 18.62 -21.48
C LEU A 49 46.66 18.64 -21.73
N TYR A 50 45.91 19.25 -20.84
CA TYR A 50 44.45 19.26 -20.92
C TYR A 50 43.84 20.63 -21.32
N GLN A 51 44.69 21.57 -21.74
CA GLN A 51 44.26 22.91 -22.18
C GLN A 51 43.37 23.62 -21.14
N LEU A 52 43.81 23.60 -19.89
CA LEU A 52 43.18 24.25 -18.73
C LEU A 52 44.05 25.37 -18.19
N SER A 53 43.46 26.32 -17.46
CA SER A 53 44.25 27.30 -16.69
C SER A 53 44.97 26.61 -15.52
N ARG A 54 46.16 27.12 -15.14
CA ARG A 54 46.89 26.63 -13.97
C ARG A 54 46.05 26.70 -12.68
N GLY A 55 45.22 27.74 -12.54
CA GLY A 55 44.28 27.86 -11.40
C GLY A 55 43.26 26.74 -11.37
N SER A 56 42.73 26.33 -12.53
CA SER A 56 41.81 25.19 -12.62
C SER A 56 42.47 23.85 -12.25
N VAL A 57 43.74 23.67 -12.66
CA VAL A 57 44.52 22.47 -12.31
C VAL A 57 44.86 22.45 -10.81
N ASN A 58 45.23 23.60 -10.23
CA ASN A 58 45.45 23.69 -8.77
C ASN A 58 44.16 23.29 -8.02
N GLN A 59 43.01 23.81 -8.46
CA GLN A 59 41.71 23.41 -7.85
C GLN A 59 41.46 21.91 -7.93
N VAL A 60 41.79 21.26 -9.05
CA VAL A 60 41.68 19.79 -9.20
C VAL A 60 42.59 19.08 -8.21
N TYR A 61 43.85 19.55 -8.07
CA TYR A 61 44.79 18.94 -7.14
C TYR A 61 44.39 19.16 -5.68
N ASP A 62 43.86 20.33 -5.35
CA ASP A 62 43.33 20.62 -4.05
C ASP A 62 42.13 19.70 -3.71
N MET A 63 41.26 19.45 -4.69
CA MET A 63 40.14 18.49 -4.52
C MET A 63 40.65 17.06 -4.32
N LEU A 64 41.60 16.59 -5.13
CA LEU A 64 42.17 15.23 -4.97
C LEU A 64 42.90 15.11 -3.64
N LEU A 65 43.57 16.16 -3.15
CA LEU A 65 44.24 16.22 -1.86
C LEU A 65 43.22 16.20 -0.70
N ALA A 66 42.14 16.99 -0.82
CA ALA A 66 41.09 17.07 0.17
C ALA A 66 40.35 15.72 0.34
N GLU A 67 40.16 14.98 -0.77
CA GLU A 67 39.56 13.65 -0.76
C GLU A 67 40.56 12.53 -0.42
N GLY A 68 41.86 12.85 -0.24
CA GLY A 68 42.88 11.88 0.16
C GLY A 68 43.40 10.98 -0.95
N TYR A 69 43.07 11.26 -2.22
CA TYR A 69 43.60 10.47 -3.35
C TYR A 69 45.08 10.76 -3.61
N VAL A 70 45.55 11.91 -3.23
CA VAL A 70 46.96 12.30 -3.42
C VAL A 70 47.50 12.99 -2.17
N THR A 71 48.82 13.05 -2.07
CA THR A 71 49.56 13.86 -1.08
C THR A 71 50.50 14.78 -1.77
N ALA A 72 50.71 15.98 -1.20
CA ALA A 72 51.67 16.97 -1.71
C ALA A 72 52.93 17.02 -0.82
N ALA A 73 54.08 16.80 -1.42
CA ALA A 73 55.34 16.94 -0.70
C ALA A 73 56.04 18.25 -1.20
N ILE A 74 56.30 19.15 -0.24
CA ILE A 74 56.89 20.46 -0.55
C ILE A 74 58.23 20.27 -1.31
N GLY A 75 58.32 20.86 -2.50
CA GLY A 75 59.49 20.75 -3.37
C GLY A 75 59.65 19.43 -4.14
N SER A 76 58.81 18.42 -3.86
CA SER A 76 58.94 17.09 -4.48
C SER A 76 57.82 16.78 -5.48
N GLY A 77 56.60 17.32 -5.29
CA GLY A 77 55.45 17.12 -6.15
C GLY A 77 54.20 16.52 -5.49
N THR A 78 53.22 16.15 -6.29
CA THR A 78 51.99 15.49 -5.85
C THR A 78 52.02 14.00 -6.20
N TYR A 79 51.73 13.15 -5.25
CA TYR A 79 51.82 11.68 -5.37
C TYR A 79 50.50 11.04 -5.02
N VAL A 80 50.12 9.96 -5.73
CA VAL A 80 48.93 9.16 -5.46
C VAL A 80 49.13 8.36 -4.18
N THR A 81 48.18 8.50 -3.25
CA THR A 81 48.16 7.80 -1.97
C THR A 81 47.12 6.68 -1.91
N TYR A 82 46.19 6.67 -2.86
CA TYR A 82 45.19 5.62 -2.93
C TYR A 82 45.81 4.28 -3.33
N GLU A 83 45.66 3.28 -2.47
CA GLU A 83 46.10 1.92 -2.73
C GLU A 83 44.91 1.06 -3.10
N LEU A 84 44.95 0.46 -4.28
CA LEU A 84 43.91 -0.46 -4.72
C LEU A 84 44.01 -1.71 -3.82
N GLN A 85 43.01 -1.91 -3.00
CA GLN A 85 42.85 -3.21 -2.36
C GLN A 85 42.37 -4.17 -3.47
N GLU A 86 43.26 -5.02 -3.96
CA GLU A 86 42.83 -6.11 -4.84
C GLU A 86 41.88 -6.99 -4.03
N PRO A 87 40.64 -7.22 -4.52
CA PRO A 87 39.78 -8.23 -3.91
C PRO A 87 40.53 -9.55 -3.95
N GLN A 88 40.68 -10.21 -2.81
CA GLN A 88 41.24 -11.57 -2.82
C GLN A 88 40.41 -12.42 -3.80
N GLU A 89 41.07 -13.10 -4.76
CA GLU A 89 40.40 -13.85 -5.83
C GLU A 89 39.39 -14.90 -5.32
N ALA A 90 39.41 -15.23 -4.04
CA ALA A 90 38.45 -16.13 -3.39
C ALA A 90 37.04 -15.55 -3.22
N ASP A 91 36.84 -14.22 -3.32
CA ASP A 91 35.55 -13.57 -3.01
C ASP A 91 34.74 -13.11 -4.23
N LEU A 92 35.26 -13.26 -5.44
CA LEU A 92 34.57 -12.81 -6.66
C LEU A 92 33.43 -13.74 -7.14
N GLU A 93 33.36 -14.97 -6.64
CA GLU A 93 32.25 -15.90 -6.96
C GLU A 93 31.19 -16.00 -5.86
N THR A 94 31.47 -15.54 -4.64
CA THR A 94 30.44 -15.37 -3.63
C THR A 94 29.74 -14.04 -3.90
N ASN A 95 28.63 -14.12 -4.62
CA ASN A 95 27.61 -13.08 -4.64
C ASN A 95 27.52 -12.51 -3.23
N GLN A 96 27.97 -11.27 -3.00
CA GLN A 96 27.89 -10.61 -1.70
C GLN A 96 26.42 -10.39 -1.37
N GLN A 97 25.74 -11.45 -0.97
CA GLN A 97 24.38 -11.37 -0.48
C GLN A 97 24.47 -10.75 0.90
N ILE A 98 23.98 -9.52 0.99
CA ILE A 98 23.75 -8.89 2.30
C ILE A 98 22.79 -9.80 3.06
N GLU A 99 23.23 -10.33 4.19
CA GLU A 99 22.41 -11.21 5.01
C GLU A 99 21.29 -10.39 5.68
N LEU A 100 20.04 -10.75 5.38
CA LEU A 100 18.88 -10.10 5.97
C LEU A 100 18.69 -10.58 7.43
N SER A 101 18.21 -9.69 8.28
CA SER A 101 17.72 -10.05 9.61
C SER A 101 16.57 -11.06 9.54
N ALA A 102 16.21 -11.70 10.64
CA ALA A 102 15.06 -12.58 10.71
C ALA A 102 13.76 -11.88 10.27
N TRP A 103 13.56 -10.62 10.65
CA TRP A 103 12.44 -9.79 10.20
C TRP A 103 12.52 -9.54 8.68
N GLY A 104 13.70 -9.17 8.16
CA GLY A 104 13.91 -8.93 6.72
C GLY A 104 13.58 -10.16 5.88
N ARG A 105 14.01 -11.35 6.32
CA ARG A 105 13.68 -12.61 5.65
C ARG A 105 12.16 -12.85 5.64
N ARG A 106 11.46 -12.69 6.78
CA ARG A 106 10.00 -12.85 6.82
C ARG A 106 9.27 -11.85 5.94
N ALA A 107 9.69 -10.58 5.96
CA ALA A 107 9.07 -9.53 5.15
C ALA A 107 9.22 -9.77 3.62
N THR A 108 10.29 -10.43 3.20
CA THR A 108 10.55 -10.74 1.77
C THR A 108 9.98 -12.10 1.33
N GLN A 109 9.77 -13.03 2.26
CA GLN A 109 9.19 -14.36 1.95
C GLN A 109 7.67 -14.33 1.76
N GLY A 110 6.99 -13.25 2.17
CA GLY A 110 5.55 -13.11 1.98
C GLY A 110 5.18 -13.25 0.50
N MET A 111 4.08 -13.97 0.20
CA MET A 111 3.57 -14.10 -1.17
C MET A 111 3.52 -12.72 -1.84
N PRO A 112 4.17 -12.52 -2.99
CA PRO A 112 3.99 -11.28 -3.73
C PRO A 112 2.51 -11.10 -4.03
N LEU A 113 2.03 -9.84 -4.04
CA LEU A 113 0.69 -9.59 -4.57
C LEU A 113 0.67 -10.12 -5.99
N PRO A 114 -0.17 -11.11 -6.32
CA PRO A 114 -0.26 -11.60 -7.68
C PRO A 114 -0.53 -10.40 -8.58
N ARG A 115 0.43 -10.05 -9.43
CA ARG A 115 0.17 -9.15 -10.55
C ARG A 115 -0.53 -10.01 -11.57
N GLU A 116 -1.78 -9.74 -11.81
CA GLU A 116 -2.48 -10.40 -12.88
C GLU A 116 -1.83 -9.95 -14.19
N ASN A 117 -1.18 -10.90 -14.89
CA ASN A 117 -0.57 -10.66 -16.19
C ASN A 117 -1.65 -10.77 -17.24
N TRP A 118 -2.21 -9.63 -17.62
CA TRP A 118 -3.18 -9.56 -18.69
C TRP A 118 -2.51 -9.66 -20.06
N PRO A 119 -3.16 -10.31 -21.04
CA PRO A 119 -2.60 -10.43 -22.39
C PRO A 119 -2.34 -9.04 -22.99
N LYS A 120 -1.09 -8.77 -23.37
CA LYS A 120 -0.67 -7.49 -23.96
C LYS A 120 -1.16 -7.29 -25.42
N SER A 121 -1.65 -8.34 -26.06
CA SER A 121 -2.00 -8.37 -27.50
C SER A 121 -3.48 -8.57 -27.77
N LEU A 122 -4.35 -7.84 -27.06
CA LEU A 122 -5.79 -7.90 -27.32
C LEU A 122 -6.19 -6.97 -28.47
N LYS A 123 -7.08 -7.46 -29.35
CA LYS A 123 -7.68 -6.66 -30.44
C LYS A 123 -8.64 -5.57 -29.95
N GLN A 124 -9.10 -5.67 -28.69
CA GLN A 124 -10.05 -4.74 -28.05
C GLN A 124 -9.53 -4.30 -26.69
N PRO A 125 -9.92 -3.10 -26.19
CA PRO A 125 -9.58 -2.66 -24.86
C PRO A 125 -10.03 -3.66 -23.80
N TYR A 126 -9.14 -3.95 -22.84
CA TYR A 126 -9.41 -4.87 -21.74
C TYR A 126 -10.33 -4.22 -20.70
N ILE A 127 -11.39 -4.91 -20.32
CA ILE A 127 -12.31 -4.48 -19.25
C ILE A 127 -11.94 -5.20 -17.97
N SER A 128 -11.49 -4.44 -16.99
CA SER A 128 -11.05 -4.98 -15.69
C SER A 128 -12.12 -4.77 -14.64
N LEU A 129 -12.79 -5.86 -14.26
CA LEU A 129 -13.69 -5.92 -13.10
C LEU A 129 -12.92 -6.23 -11.80
N GLU A 130 -11.64 -5.86 -11.71
CA GLU A 130 -10.83 -6.06 -10.51
C GLU A 130 -11.26 -5.15 -9.36
N MET A 131 -11.08 -5.66 -8.14
CA MET A 131 -11.33 -4.87 -6.93
C MET A 131 -10.24 -3.81 -6.69
N GLY A 132 -10.58 -2.82 -5.90
CA GLY A 132 -9.63 -1.84 -5.37
C GLY A 132 -9.42 -0.59 -6.23
N LYS A 133 -9.93 -0.57 -7.46
CA LYS A 133 -9.91 0.61 -8.32
C LYS A 133 -10.98 1.62 -7.88
N LEU A 134 -10.63 2.90 -7.85
CA LEU A 134 -11.52 4.00 -7.47
C LEU A 134 -11.86 4.85 -8.68
N VAL A 135 -13.08 5.39 -8.69
CA VAL A 135 -13.48 6.42 -9.65
C VAL A 135 -12.97 7.76 -9.17
N THR A 136 -12.23 8.45 -10.03
CA THR A 136 -11.77 9.82 -9.77
C THR A 136 -12.74 10.88 -10.32
N ASP A 137 -13.58 10.52 -11.27
CA ASP A 137 -14.46 11.44 -12.04
C ASP A 137 -15.49 12.17 -11.15
N TYR A 138 -15.86 11.57 -10.03
CA TYR A 138 -16.84 12.14 -9.11
C TYR A 138 -16.21 12.83 -7.90
N PHE A 139 -14.88 12.84 -7.83
CA PHE A 139 -14.16 13.52 -6.77
C PHE A 139 -14.37 15.04 -6.88
N PRO A 140 -14.68 15.76 -5.79
CA PRO A 140 -14.94 17.20 -5.82
C PRO A 140 -13.64 18.00 -5.90
N THR A 141 -12.92 17.87 -7.03
CA THR A 141 -11.58 18.40 -7.27
C THR A 141 -11.48 19.89 -7.01
N GLU A 142 -12.47 20.68 -7.44
CA GLU A 142 -12.47 22.13 -7.24
C GLU A 142 -12.53 22.51 -5.75
N ALA A 143 -13.44 21.86 -5.01
CA ALA A 143 -13.58 22.13 -3.56
C ALA A 143 -12.34 21.63 -2.79
N TRP A 144 -11.76 20.51 -3.18
CA TRP A 144 -10.53 20.00 -2.59
C TRP A 144 -9.35 20.93 -2.86
N ASN A 145 -9.13 21.31 -4.12
CA ASN A 145 -8.06 22.20 -4.50
C ASN A 145 -8.19 23.57 -3.81
N HIS A 146 -9.40 24.10 -3.72
CA HIS A 146 -9.65 25.35 -3.03
C HIS A 146 -9.19 25.31 -1.56
N VAL A 147 -9.59 24.27 -0.83
CA VAL A 147 -9.19 24.07 0.58
C VAL A 147 -7.67 23.86 0.67
N LEU A 148 -7.09 23.02 -0.19
CA LEU A 148 -5.66 22.74 -0.21
C LEU A 148 -4.83 24.01 -0.42
N TYR A 149 -5.18 24.85 -1.40
CA TYR A 149 -4.50 26.13 -1.64
C TYR A 149 -4.67 27.12 -0.51
N GLN A 150 -5.81 27.14 0.18
CA GLN A 150 -5.99 27.96 1.37
C GLN A 150 -4.99 27.55 2.46
N GLU A 151 -4.86 26.26 2.73
CA GLU A 151 -3.93 25.75 3.75
C GLU A 151 -2.45 26.02 3.37
N ILE A 152 -2.08 25.89 2.10
CA ILE A 152 -0.73 26.23 1.62
C ILE A 152 -0.41 27.72 1.88
N ARG A 153 -1.35 28.64 1.59
CA ARG A 153 -1.15 30.08 1.84
C ARG A 153 -1.02 30.41 3.33
N GLN A 154 -1.72 29.67 4.17
CA GLN A 154 -1.61 29.86 5.62
C GLN A 154 -0.25 29.44 6.19
N LEU A 155 0.46 28.49 5.56
CA LEU A 155 1.81 28.09 5.97
C LEU A 155 2.82 29.25 5.95
N GLU A 156 2.68 30.20 5.02
CA GLU A 156 3.55 31.39 4.96
C GLU A 156 3.35 32.33 6.16
N SER A 157 2.14 32.33 6.76
CA SER A 157 1.79 33.18 7.89
C SER A 157 2.04 32.51 9.26
N VAL A 158 2.15 31.19 9.30
CA VAL A 158 2.40 30.43 10.52
C VAL A 158 3.90 30.23 10.68
N ARG A 159 4.62 31.27 11.07
CA ARG A 159 5.88 31.09 11.82
C ARG A 159 5.51 30.64 13.22
N VAL A 160 5.22 29.33 13.35
CA VAL A 160 4.98 28.75 14.68
C VAL A 160 6.34 28.55 15.33
N GLU A 161 6.75 29.54 16.10
CA GLU A 161 7.84 29.37 17.06
C GLU A 161 7.36 28.35 18.10
N GLY A 162 7.97 27.18 18.12
CA GLY A 162 7.94 26.26 19.25
C GLY A 162 6.93 25.12 19.26
N GLU A 163 6.04 24.95 18.29
CA GLU A 163 5.21 23.75 18.21
C GLU A 163 5.89 22.65 17.39
N HIS A 164 6.46 21.67 18.06
CA HIS A 164 6.81 20.41 17.41
C HIS A 164 5.49 19.72 17.02
N PRO A 165 5.28 19.39 15.73
CA PRO A 165 4.06 18.71 15.29
C PRO A 165 3.91 17.39 16.04
N ASP A 166 2.71 17.15 16.62
CA ASP A 166 2.43 15.91 17.34
C ASP A 166 2.53 14.70 16.41
N THR A 167 3.39 13.72 16.74
CA THR A 167 3.56 12.47 15.99
C THR A 167 2.25 11.72 15.76
N LEU A 168 1.25 11.92 16.62
CA LEU A 168 -0.10 11.36 16.44
C LEU A 168 -0.87 11.98 15.27
N GLY A 169 -0.37 13.06 14.66
CA GLY A 169 -0.97 13.76 13.53
C GLY A 169 -1.62 15.08 13.90
N TYR A 170 -2.07 15.83 12.89
CA TYR A 170 -2.62 17.16 13.03
C TYR A 170 -3.85 17.20 13.94
N GLY A 171 -3.77 17.97 15.04
CA GLY A 171 -4.79 18.03 16.08
C GLY A 171 -6.20 18.30 15.55
N PRO A 172 -6.42 19.37 14.75
CA PRO A 172 -7.75 19.66 14.18
C PRO A 172 -8.29 18.56 13.26
N LEU A 173 -7.44 17.76 12.60
CA LEU A 173 -7.91 16.59 11.85
C LEU A 173 -8.38 15.48 12.79
N ARG A 174 -7.66 15.24 13.86
CA ARG A 174 -8.04 14.25 14.89
C ARG A 174 -9.39 14.61 15.53
N GLU A 175 -9.62 15.90 15.82
CA GLU A 175 -10.90 16.42 16.30
C GLU A 175 -12.02 16.24 15.27
N ALA A 176 -11.76 16.59 14.01
CA ALA A 176 -12.73 16.46 12.93
C ALA A 176 -13.13 14.98 12.71
N ILE A 177 -12.17 14.05 12.77
CA ILE A 177 -12.42 12.61 12.67
C ILE A 177 -13.25 12.13 13.87
N ALA A 178 -12.87 12.49 15.11
CA ALA A 178 -13.61 12.09 16.30
C ALA A 178 -15.07 12.57 16.24
N LEU A 179 -15.30 13.80 15.80
CA LEU A 179 -16.64 14.36 15.63
C LEU A 179 -17.42 13.64 14.52
N HIS A 180 -16.78 13.38 13.38
CA HIS A 180 -17.38 12.63 12.27
C HIS A 180 -17.81 11.22 12.71
N LEU A 181 -16.92 10.49 13.37
CA LEU A 181 -17.19 9.13 13.88
C LEU A 181 -18.34 9.12 14.90
N ARG A 182 -18.39 10.10 15.78
CA ARG A 182 -19.49 10.23 16.74
C ARG A 182 -20.84 10.42 16.03
N ARG A 183 -20.90 11.32 15.05
CA ARG A 183 -22.12 11.65 14.31
C ARG A 183 -22.58 10.56 13.36
N MET A 184 -21.64 9.93 12.66
CA MET A 184 -21.95 9.03 11.55
C MET A 184 -21.88 7.56 11.94
N ARG A 185 -21.09 7.22 12.96
CA ARG A 185 -20.79 5.85 13.34
C ARG A 185 -21.12 5.51 14.80
N GLY A 186 -21.55 6.47 15.61
CA GLY A 186 -21.85 6.25 17.03
C GLY A 186 -20.62 6.02 17.92
N ILE A 187 -19.40 6.08 17.38
CA ILE A 187 -18.16 5.85 18.14
C ILE A 187 -17.90 7.06 19.05
N GLN A 188 -17.93 6.85 20.35
CA GLN A 188 -17.61 7.88 21.36
C GLN A 188 -16.08 7.94 21.55
N ALA A 189 -15.38 8.62 20.64
CA ALA A 189 -13.94 8.80 20.72
C ALA A 189 -13.57 10.22 21.12
N ASP A 190 -12.53 10.37 21.94
CA ASP A 190 -11.81 11.62 22.15
C ASP A 190 -10.75 11.78 21.04
N ALA A 191 -10.48 13.03 20.62
CA ALA A 191 -9.42 13.32 19.67
C ALA A 191 -8.04 12.79 20.12
N LYS A 192 -7.80 12.67 21.42
CA LYS A 192 -6.58 12.10 22.00
C LYS A 192 -6.40 10.61 21.66
N GLN A 193 -7.49 9.90 21.39
CA GLN A 193 -7.48 8.48 21.00
C GLN A 193 -7.26 8.28 19.50
N VAL A 194 -7.42 9.34 18.70
CA VAL A 194 -7.26 9.30 17.25
C VAL A 194 -5.80 9.46 16.86
N VAL A 195 -5.27 8.54 16.09
CA VAL A 195 -3.91 8.59 15.54
C VAL A 195 -3.97 8.55 14.02
N ILE A 196 -3.25 9.43 13.35
CA ILE A 196 -3.17 9.50 11.90
C ILE A 196 -1.99 8.70 11.39
N PHE A 197 -2.20 7.96 10.29
CA PHE A 197 -1.22 7.09 9.65
C PHE A 197 -1.16 7.32 8.13
N ASN A 198 -0.07 6.88 7.52
CA ASN A 198 0.07 6.84 6.05
C ASN A 198 -0.71 5.66 5.46
N GLY A 199 -2.04 5.71 5.60
CA GLY A 199 -2.97 4.63 5.26
C GLY A 199 -3.13 3.59 6.37
N SER A 200 -4.24 2.83 6.32
CA SER A 200 -4.61 1.83 7.34
C SER A 200 -3.55 0.73 7.53
N MET A 201 -2.80 0.37 6.49
CA MET A 201 -1.77 -0.67 6.59
C MET A 201 -0.62 -0.29 7.52
N GLN A 202 -0.24 0.99 7.63
CA GLN A 202 0.77 1.41 8.61
C GLN A 202 0.23 1.22 10.04
N ALA A 203 -1.03 1.55 10.28
CA ALA A 203 -1.68 1.32 11.57
C ALA A 203 -1.68 -0.18 11.93
N ILE A 204 -2.13 -1.04 10.98
CA ILE A 204 -2.19 -2.48 11.16
C ILE A 204 -0.78 -3.06 11.46
N ALA A 205 0.23 -2.66 10.68
CA ALA A 205 1.59 -3.15 10.88
C ALA A 205 2.17 -2.76 12.25
N LEU A 206 2.01 -1.50 12.66
CA LEU A 206 2.48 -1.03 13.96
C LEU A 206 1.71 -1.67 15.12
N LEU A 207 0.39 -1.83 15.01
CA LEU A 207 -0.43 -2.54 15.99
C LEU A 207 0.03 -3.99 16.15
N THR A 208 0.31 -4.65 15.04
CA THR A 208 0.81 -6.03 15.06
C THR A 208 2.16 -6.12 15.76
N GLN A 209 3.11 -5.21 15.45
CA GLN A 209 4.43 -5.14 16.11
C GLN A 209 4.34 -4.84 17.61
N LEU A 210 3.35 -4.04 18.03
CA LEU A 210 3.15 -3.69 19.44
C LEU A 210 2.48 -4.79 20.26
N LEU A 211 1.66 -5.64 19.64
CA LEU A 211 0.74 -6.53 20.36
C LEU A 211 1.12 -8.00 20.30
N ILE A 212 2.02 -8.41 19.40
CA ILE A 212 2.43 -9.81 19.27
C ILE A 212 3.95 -9.99 19.37
N ASP A 213 4.35 -11.11 19.93
CA ASP A 213 5.70 -11.62 19.91
C ASP A 213 5.86 -12.68 18.80
N PRO A 214 7.08 -12.95 18.31
CA PRO A 214 7.34 -14.05 17.41
C PRO A 214 6.84 -15.39 17.98
N GLY A 215 6.00 -16.10 17.20
CA GLY A 215 5.35 -17.36 17.60
C GLY A 215 3.94 -17.20 18.14
N ASP A 216 3.48 -15.99 18.47
CA ASP A 216 2.07 -15.77 18.87
C ASP A 216 1.12 -16.09 17.72
N GLN A 217 0.02 -16.77 18.04
CA GLN A 217 -1.05 -17.02 17.09
C GLN A 217 -2.03 -15.85 17.08
N VAL A 218 -2.46 -15.47 15.88
CA VAL A 218 -3.39 -14.35 15.66
C VAL A 218 -4.59 -14.83 14.84
N ILE A 219 -5.78 -14.59 15.37
CA ILE A 219 -7.02 -14.99 14.72
C ILE A 219 -7.33 -14.02 13.57
N VAL A 220 -7.69 -14.58 12.42
CA VAL A 220 -8.14 -13.84 11.24
C VAL A 220 -9.34 -14.50 10.59
N GLU A 221 -10.12 -13.72 9.86
CA GLU A 221 -11.22 -14.19 9.01
C GLU A 221 -10.70 -15.01 7.82
N ASN A 222 -11.40 -16.07 7.41
CA ASN A 222 -11.08 -16.86 6.21
C ASN A 222 -12.36 -17.10 5.37
N PRO A 223 -12.47 -16.50 4.17
CA PRO A 223 -11.49 -15.65 3.51
C PRO A 223 -11.26 -14.33 4.26
N GLY A 224 -10.09 -13.69 4.03
CA GLY A 224 -9.73 -12.46 4.73
C GLY A 224 -8.72 -11.58 3.98
N TYR A 225 -8.44 -10.41 4.52
CA TYR A 225 -7.55 -9.43 3.90
C TYR A 225 -6.08 -9.83 4.02
N MET A 226 -5.42 -10.04 2.88
CA MET A 226 -4.03 -10.51 2.81
C MET A 226 -3.00 -9.52 3.40
N GLY A 227 -3.36 -8.24 3.54
CA GLY A 227 -2.51 -7.26 4.21
C GLY A 227 -2.31 -7.57 5.70
N MET A 228 -3.35 -8.05 6.39
CA MET A 228 -3.28 -8.49 7.79
C MET A 228 -2.35 -9.70 7.93
N ARG A 229 -2.50 -10.70 7.06
CA ARG A 229 -1.60 -11.86 7.03
C ARG A 229 -0.14 -11.43 6.97
N ARG A 230 0.20 -10.55 6.03
CA ARG A 230 1.58 -10.07 5.86
C ARG A 230 2.11 -9.34 7.08
N ALA A 231 1.28 -8.50 7.70
CA ALA A 231 1.68 -7.79 8.92
C ALA A 231 1.99 -8.77 10.06
N ILE A 232 1.15 -9.80 10.24
CA ILE A 232 1.33 -10.84 11.25
C ILE A 232 2.61 -11.65 10.96
N GLU A 233 2.75 -12.19 9.75
CA GLU A 233 3.90 -13.01 9.36
C GLU A 233 5.22 -12.24 9.41
N ALA A 234 5.24 -10.97 8.97
CA ALA A 234 6.43 -10.11 9.06
C ALA A 234 6.84 -9.86 10.52
N SER A 235 5.88 -9.69 11.42
CA SER A 235 6.15 -9.54 12.86
C SER A 235 6.56 -10.86 13.54
N GLY A 236 6.50 -11.99 12.82
CA GLY A 236 6.85 -13.32 13.33
C GLY A 236 5.68 -14.07 13.95
N GLY A 237 4.47 -13.53 13.90
CA GLY A 237 3.26 -14.19 14.34
C GLY A 237 2.79 -15.28 13.38
N ILE A 238 1.94 -16.16 13.88
CA ILE A 238 1.34 -17.27 13.15
C ILE A 238 -0.14 -16.95 12.91
N VAL A 239 -0.54 -16.95 11.65
CA VAL A 239 -1.94 -16.73 11.27
C VAL A 239 -2.78 -17.94 11.62
N LYS A 240 -3.88 -17.72 12.36
CA LYS A 240 -4.89 -18.72 12.73
C LYS A 240 -6.22 -18.37 12.05
N PRO A 241 -6.50 -18.91 10.86
CA PRO A 241 -7.69 -18.57 10.09
C PRO A 241 -8.94 -19.25 10.67
N HIS A 242 -10.02 -18.49 10.76
CA HIS A 242 -11.34 -18.95 11.18
C HIS A 242 -12.40 -18.69 10.11
N ALA A 243 -13.29 -19.64 9.94
CA ALA A 243 -14.32 -19.59 8.91
C ALA A 243 -15.29 -18.42 9.11
N VAL A 244 -15.76 -17.91 7.97
CA VAL A 244 -16.78 -16.86 7.87
C VAL A 244 -18.00 -17.44 7.14
N ASP A 245 -19.18 -17.14 7.66
CA ASP A 245 -20.46 -17.41 7.00
C ASP A 245 -21.22 -16.08 6.72
N GLU A 246 -22.51 -16.17 6.42
CA GLU A 246 -23.38 -15.02 6.15
C GLU A 246 -23.54 -14.06 7.33
N HIS A 247 -23.16 -14.48 8.53
CA HIS A 247 -23.23 -13.71 9.78
C HIS A 247 -21.84 -13.27 10.27
N GLY A 248 -20.79 -13.40 9.46
CA GLY A 248 -19.41 -13.04 9.78
C GLY A 248 -18.60 -14.17 10.37
N ILE A 249 -17.51 -13.84 11.09
CA ILE A 249 -16.62 -14.85 11.69
C ILE A 249 -17.34 -15.71 12.73
N LEU A 250 -17.03 -17.02 12.72
CA LEU A 250 -17.52 -17.96 13.73
C LEU A 250 -16.74 -17.77 15.03
N VAL A 251 -17.36 -17.10 16.00
CA VAL A 251 -16.74 -16.81 17.31
C VAL A 251 -16.65 -18.07 18.15
N GLN A 252 -15.48 -18.32 18.74
CA GLN A 252 -15.20 -19.42 19.64
C GLN A 252 -14.52 -18.90 20.92
N ASP A 253 -14.30 -19.76 21.92
CA ASP A 253 -13.52 -19.38 23.10
C ASP A 253 -12.02 -19.58 22.84
N TRP A 254 -11.44 -18.66 22.07
CA TRP A 254 -10.03 -18.71 21.69
C TRP A 254 -9.09 -18.39 22.86
N GLU A 255 -7.86 -18.90 22.79
CA GLU A 255 -6.80 -18.62 23.76
C GLU A 255 -5.90 -17.46 23.34
N GLU A 256 -6.00 -17.02 22.10
CA GLU A 256 -5.18 -16.01 21.46
C GLU A 256 -5.45 -14.61 22.02
N LYS A 257 -4.41 -13.75 21.97
CA LYS A 257 -4.46 -12.37 22.49
C LYS A 257 -5.06 -11.37 21.51
N LEU A 258 -5.12 -11.72 20.20
CA LEU A 258 -5.42 -10.79 19.15
C LEU A 258 -6.29 -11.42 18.06
N VAL A 259 -7.31 -10.68 17.64
CA VAL A 259 -8.14 -11.00 16.47
C VAL A 259 -8.26 -9.81 15.54
N PHE A 260 -8.17 -10.06 14.22
CA PHE A 260 -8.50 -9.10 13.17
C PHE A 260 -9.84 -9.44 12.56
N VAL A 261 -10.73 -8.45 12.46
CA VAL A 261 -12.07 -8.60 11.89
C VAL A 261 -12.48 -7.40 11.05
N THR A 262 -13.38 -7.62 10.10
CA THR A 262 -14.02 -6.60 9.27
C THR A 262 -15.55 -6.63 9.48
N PRO A 263 -16.05 -6.30 10.69
CA PRO A 263 -17.39 -6.65 11.14
C PRO A 263 -18.51 -5.87 10.48
N SER A 264 -18.25 -4.64 10.03
CA SER A 264 -19.23 -3.80 9.35
C SER A 264 -19.50 -4.28 7.92
N ARG A 265 -18.49 -4.87 7.30
CA ARG A 265 -18.54 -5.50 5.98
C ARG A 265 -17.34 -6.41 5.81
N GLN A 266 -17.55 -7.71 6.00
CA GLN A 266 -16.50 -8.72 5.91
C GLN A 266 -15.79 -8.67 4.55
N PHE A 267 -14.48 -8.66 4.57
CA PHE A 267 -13.67 -8.68 3.36
C PHE A 267 -13.26 -10.12 3.01
N PRO A 268 -13.55 -10.64 1.79
CA PRO A 268 -14.18 -9.94 0.67
C PRO A 268 -15.69 -10.25 0.50
N THR A 269 -16.32 -11.08 1.36
CA THR A 269 -17.65 -11.64 1.14
C THR A 269 -18.78 -10.61 1.22
N GLY A 270 -18.56 -9.51 1.97
CA GLY A 270 -19.59 -8.52 2.23
C GLY A 270 -20.54 -8.89 3.38
N ALA A 271 -20.36 -10.05 4.02
CA ALA A 271 -21.15 -10.44 5.20
C ALA A 271 -21.05 -9.41 6.33
N VAL A 272 -22.11 -9.27 7.09
CA VAL A 272 -22.15 -8.35 8.24
C VAL A 272 -22.13 -9.16 9.51
N LEU A 273 -21.20 -8.87 10.42
CA LEU A 273 -21.12 -9.54 11.71
C LEU A 273 -22.41 -9.30 12.50
N SER A 274 -23.13 -10.35 12.84
CA SER A 274 -24.41 -10.26 13.57
C SER A 274 -24.23 -9.63 14.96
N LEU A 275 -25.27 -9.01 15.50
CA LEU A 275 -25.22 -8.40 16.83
C LEU A 275 -24.84 -9.43 17.90
N GLU A 276 -25.38 -10.63 17.81
CA GLU A 276 -25.04 -11.73 18.71
C GLU A 276 -23.54 -12.03 18.70
N ARG A 277 -22.95 -12.19 17.52
CA ARG A 277 -21.50 -12.47 17.40
C ARG A 277 -20.64 -11.28 17.83
N ARG A 278 -21.10 -10.05 17.65
CA ARG A 278 -20.42 -8.84 18.19
C ARG A 278 -20.36 -8.89 19.72
N GLN A 279 -21.47 -9.25 20.36
CA GLN A 279 -21.53 -9.42 21.82
C GLN A 279 -20.63 -10.57 22.29
N GLN A 280 -20.66 -11.71 21.59
CA GLN A 280 -19.78 -12.85 21.88
C GLN A 280 -18.31 -12.49 21.76
N LEU A 281 -17.93 -11.74 20.71
CA LEU A 281 -16.55 -11.33 20.46
C LEU A 281 -16.06 -10.33 21.52
N LEU A 282 -16.89 -9.37 21.91
CA LEU A 282 -16.56 -8.42 23.00
C LEU A 282 -16.44 -9.15 24.35
N ALA A 283 -17.36 -10.05 24.66
CA ALA A 283 -17.32 -10.85 25.87
C ALA A 283 -16.08 -11.78 25.91
N TRP A 284 -15.70 -12.35 24.78
CA TRP A 284 -14.45 -13.11 24.66
C TRP A 284 -13.23 -12.22 24.95
N ALA A 285 -13.15 -11.05 24.32
CA ALA A 285 -12.03 -10.14 24.50
C ALA A 285 -11.88 -9.65 25.96
N SER A 286 -13.01 -9.40 26.62
CA SER A 286 -13.06 -9.06 28.05
C SER A 286 -12.53 -10.20 28.92
N ARG A 287 -13.08 -11.42 28.76
CA ARG A 287 -12.68 -12.58 29.58
C ARG A 287 -11.20 -12.97 29.40
N ARG A 288 -10.69 -12.86 28.17
CA ARG A 288 -9.32 -13.29 27.82
C ARG A 288 -8.29 -12.18 27.90
N ASN A 289 -8.69 -10.96 28.27
CA ASN A 289 -7.84 -9.77 28.21
C ASN A 289 -7.21 -9.54 26.82
N SER A 290 -7.97 -9.86 25.76
CA SER A 290 -7.55 -9.85 24.38
C SER A 290 -7.90 -8.53 23.70
N VAL A 291 -7.31 -8.29 22.54
CA VAL A 291 -7.56 -7.08 21.71
C VAL A 291 -8.23 -7.48 20.40
N ILE A 292 -9.19 -6.70 19.99
CA ILE A 292 -9.86 -6.81 18.69
C ILE A 292 -9.40 -5.65 17.82
N ILE A 293 -8.86 -5.93 16.64
CA ILE A 293 -8.61 -4.93 15.61
C ILE A 293 -9.75 -5.00 14.59
N GLU A 294 -10.58 -3.97 14.59
CA GLU A 294 -11.67 -3.75 13.66
C GLU A 294 -11.17 -2.90 12.49
N ASP A 295 -11.05 -3.48 11.28
CA ASP A 295 -10.73 -2.74 10.06
C ASP A 295 -12.01 -2.37 9.30
N ASP A 296 -12.29 -1.08 9.25
CA ASP A 296 -13.46 -0.51 8.59
C ASP A 296 -13.03 0.26 7.33
N TYR A 297 -12.89 -0.48 6.24
CA TYR A 297 -12.27 0.02 5.02
C TYR A 297 -13.24 0.75 4.06
N ASP A 298 -14.56 0.45 4.09
CA ASP A 298 -15.53 1.01 3.12
C ASP A 298 -16.97 1.19 3.62
N SER A 299 -17.23 1.04 4.90
CA SER A 299 -18.57 1.16 5.49
C SER A 299 -19.21 2.56 5.34
N GLU A 300 -18.40 3.59 5.13
CA GLU A 300 -18.87 4.93 4.76
C GLU A 300 -19.67 4.92 3.45
N ILE A 301 -19.46 3.93 2.59
CA ILE A 301 -20.13 3.77 1.29
C ILE A 301 -21.24 2.71 1.44
N ARG A 302 -22.16 2.95 2.38
CA ARG A 302 -23.37 2.15 2.53
C ARG A 302 -24.53 2.84 1.82
N TYR A 303 -25.20 2.14 0.92
CA TYR A 303 -26.29 2.65 0.09
C TYR A 303 -27.61 1.91 0.28
N GLY A 304 -27.61 0.78 0.98
CA GLY A 304 -28.79 0.05 1.37
C GLY A 304 -28.91 -0.14 2.88
N GLY A 305 -30.11 -0.35 3.38
CA GLY A 305 -30.37 -0.67 4.78
C GLY A 305 -30.13 0.50 5.76
N ARG A 306 -30.12 0.17 7.06
CA ARG A 306 -29.77 1.11 8.14
C ARG A 306 -28.24 1.12 8.34
N PRO A 307 -27.69 2.24 8.84
CA PRO A 307 -26.29 2.25 9.28
C PRO A 307 -26.03 1.13 10.28
N ILE A 308 -24.95 0.39 10.07
CA ILE A 308 -24.49 -0.64 11.00
C ILE A 308 -23.51 0.00 11.96
N GLU A 309 -23.78 -0.15 13.24
CA GLU A 309 -22.87 0.33 14.27
C GLU A 309 -21.58 -0.48 14.24
N PRO A 310 -20.39 0.14 14.28
CA PRO A 310 -19.13 -0.57 14.41
C PRO A 310 -19.06 -1.34 15.73
N LEU A 311 -18.22 -2.36 15.78
CA LEU A 311 -17.94 -3.06 17.02
C LEU A 311 -17.38 -2.12 18.09
N LYS A 312 -16.55 -1.15 17.68
CA LYS A 312 -16.00 -0.10 18.55
C LYS A 312 -17.06 0.73 19.27
N SER A 313 -18.24 0.94 18.69
CA SER A 313 -19.32 1.70 19.36
C SER A 313 -19.94 0.96 20.54
N LEU A 314 -19.83 -0.38 20.54
CA LEU A 314 -20.31 -1.27 21.59
C LEU A 314 -19.25 -1.60 22.65
N ASP A 315 -18.01 -1.17 22.43
CA ASP A 315 -16.84 -1.45 23.28
C ASP A 315 -16.83 -0.53 24.52
N LEU A 316 -17.29 -1.03 25.64
CA LEU A 316 -17.29 -0.33 26.92
C LEU A 316 -15.98 -0.48 27.71
N GLU A 317 -15.18 -1.49 27.41
CA GLU A 317 -13.99 -1.85 28.19
C GLU A 317 -12.67 -1.47 27.52
N GLY A 318 -12.71 -0.83 26.34
CA GLY A 318 -11.49 -0.43 25.64
C GLY A 318 -10.71 -1.62 25.07
N ARG A 319 -11.40 -2.63 24.52
CA ARG A 319 -10.81 -3.82 23.89
C ARG A 319 -10.69 -3.72 22.39
N VAL A 320 -11.38 -2.77 21.77
CA VAL A 320 -11.42 -2.62 20.31
C VAL A 320 -10.54 -1.48 19.87
N VAL A 321 -9.61 -1.77 18.97
CA VAL A 321 -8.91 -0.78 18.14
C VAL A 321 -9.69 -0.67 16.83
N TYR A 322 -10.18 0.52 16.51
CA TYR A 322 -10.87 0.78 15.25
C TYR A 322 -9.91 1.41 14.25
N VAL A 323 -9.79 0.84 13.06
CA VAL A 323 -8.95 1.33 11.97
C VAL A 323 -9.81 1.77 10.80
N GLY A 324 -9.61 3.00 10.35
CA GLY A 324 -10.33 3.58 9.22
C GLY A 324 -9.39 4.18 8.17
N THR A 325 -9.93 4.47 6.99
CA THR A 325 -9.15 5.03 5.87
C THR A 325 -9.96 5.98 5.01
N PHE A 326 -9.33 7.08 4.57
CA PHE A 326 -9.88 7.98 3.56
C PHE A 326 -9.53 7.55 2.13
N SER A 327 -8.64 6.56 1.95
CA SER A 327 -8.21 6.11 0.62
C SER A 327 -9.33 5.50 -0.23
N LYS A 328 -10.43 5.06 0.39
CA LYS A 328 -11.59 4.48 -0.31
C LYS A 328 -12.72 5.49 -0.53
N THR A 329 -12.77 6.52 0.26
CA THR A 329 -13.85 7.53 0.23
C THR A 329 -13.44 8.83 -0.47
N MET A 330 -12.14 9.14 -0.50
CA MET A 330 -11.59 10.30 -1.20
C MET A 330 -10.89 9.83 -2.50
N TYR A 331 -9.58 9.68 -2.47
CA TYR A 331 -8.78 9.12 -3.57
C TYR A 331 -7.60 8.34 -3.02
N ALA A 332 -7.17 7.32 -3.77
CA ALA A 332 -6.16 6.37 -3.30
C ALA A 332 -4.81 7.01 -2.94
N GLY A 333 -4.42 8.07 -3.66
CA GLY A 333 -3.18 8.80 -3.47
C GLY A 333 -3.13 9.68 -2.21
N LEU A 334 -4.28 9.96 -1.56
CA LEU A 334 -4.31 10.77 -0.34
C LEU A 334 -3.52 10.13 0.81
N ARG A 335 -3.52 8.81 0.87
CA ARG A 335 -2.74 8.03 1.84
C ARG A 335 -2.94 8.43 3.31
N ILE A 336 -4.13 8.87 3.68
CA ILE A 336 -4.48 9.14 5.08
C ILE A 336 -5.37 8.01 5.59
N GLY A 337 -4.88 7.31 6.62
CA GLY A 337 -5.64 6.40 7.47
C GLY A 337 -5.62 6.89 8.91
N TYR A 338 -6.43 6.28 9.75
CA TYR A 338 -6.45 6.61 11.17
C TYR A 338 -6.83 5.38 12.00
N ALA A 339 -6.46 5.43 13.27
CA ALA A 339 -6.96 4.46 14.25
C ALA A 339 -7.54 5.21 15.47
N VAL A 340 -8.60 4.63 16.05
CA VAL A 340 -9.12 5.03 17.36
C VAL A 340 -8.67 3.99 18.37
N LEU A 341 -7.73 4.38 19.21
CA LEU A 341 -7.07 3.49 20.16
C LEU A 341 -7.72 3.53 21.54
N PRO A 342 -7.73 2.43 22.29
CA PRO A 342 -7.83 2.47 23.73
C PRO A 342 -6.75 3.39 24.33
N MET A 343 -7.08 4.13 25.39
CA MET A 343 -6.15 5.13 25.97
C MET A 343 -4.78 4.52 26.36
N CYS A 344 -4.77 3.27 26.83
CA CYS A 344 -3.54 2.57 27.22
C CYS A 344 -2.60 2.29 26.03
N LEU A 345 -3.10 2.28 24.79
CA LEU A 345 -2.30 2.05 23.58
C LEU A 345 -1.82 3.34 22.91
N VAL A 346 -2.31 4.52 23.33
CA VAL A 346 -1.97 5.79 22.65
C VAL A 346 -0.47 6.10 22.83
N GLU A 347 0.06 6.05 24.03
CA GLU A 347 1.48 6.35 24.26
C GLU A 347 2.42 5.28 23.68
N PRO A 348 2.17 3.98 23.85
CA PRO A 348 2.92 2.96 23.12
C PRO A 348 2.93 3.15 21.61
N MET A 349 1.79 3.50 21.02
CA MET A 349 1.68 3.77 19.58
C MET A 349 2.45 5.03 19.17
N ARG A 350 2.42 6.10 19.98
CA ARG A 350 3.23 7.29 19.77
C ARG A 350 4.70 6.92 19.65
N ARG A 351 5.24 6.19 20.62
CA ARG A 351 6.65 5.77 20.65
C ARG A 351 7.02 4.88 19.47
N ALA A 352 6.17 3.92 19.13
CA ALA A 352 6.41 3.05 17.98
C ALA A 352 6.40 3.85 16.66
N LYS A 353 5.47 4.81 16.53
CA LYS A 353 5.37 5.65 15.34
C LYS A 353 6.57 6.60 15.20
N GLU A 354 7.08 7.15 16.29
CA GLU A 354 8.27 8.03 16.32
C GLU A 354 9.53 7.36 15.75
N ILE A 355 9.64 6.02 15.82
CA ILE A 355 10.76 5.28 15.23
C ILE A 355 10.80 5.43 13.71
N TYR A 356 9.62 5.42 13.06
CA TYR A 356 9.49 5.46 11.60
C TYR A 356 9.18 6.85 11.07
N GLU A 357 8.54 7.67 11.89
CA GLU A 357 7.96 8.95 11.49
C GLU A 357 8.06 9.93 12.67
N PRO A 358 9.26 10.46 12.95
CA PRO A 358 9.48 11.38 14.07
C PRO A 358 8.69 12.70 13.94
N SER A 359 8.27 13.05 12.72
CA SER A 359 7.36 14.17 12.44
C SER A 359 6.24 13.70 11.53
N PRO A 360 5.00 14.21 11.71
CA PRO A 360 3.88 13.79 10.87
C PRO A 360 4.13 14.12 9.41
N ILE A 361 3.86 13.15 8.54
CA ILE A 361 3.92 13.31 7.09
C ILE A 361 2.60 13.86 6.55
N SER A 362 2.61 14.32 5.29
CA SER A 362 1.41 14.82 4.59
C SER A 362 0.66 15.90 5.38
N MET A 363 1.39 16.79 6.05
CA MET A 363 0.79 17.78 6.95
C MET A 363 -0.18 18.72 6.23
N ILE A 364 0.13 19.10 4.98
CA ILE A 364 -0.75 19.96 4.17
C ILE A 364 -2.05 19.23 3.85
N GLU A 365 -1.97 17.98 3.46
CA GLU A 365 -3.14 17.14 3.18
C GLU A 365 -3.95 16.87 4.45
N GLN A 366 -3.31 16.70 5.60
CA GLN A 366 -3.99 16.55 6.89
C GLN A 366 -4.75 17.83 7.25
N ARG A 367 -4.15 19.02 7.07
CA ARG A 367 -4.81 20.31 7.28
C ARG A 367 -5.98 20.50 6.32
N ALA A 368 -5.75 20.25 5.03
CA ALA A 368 -6.79 20.35 4.01
C ALA A 368 -7.97 19.39 4.29
N LEU A 369 -7.69 18.15 4.71
CA LEU A 369 -8.71 17.17 5.04
C LEU A 369 -9.52 17.60 6.28
N ALA A 370 -8.87 18.16 7.30
CA ALA A 370 -9.55 18.71 8.47
C ALA A 370 -10.56 19.80 8.06
N ALA A 371 -10.12 20.77 7.28
CA ALA A 371 -10.98 21.84 6.78
C ALA A 371 -12.08 21.31 5.85
N PHE A 372 -11.77 20.32 4.99
CA PHE A 372 -12.74 19.69 4.10
C PHE A 372 -13.86 18.99 4.85
N ILE A 373 -13.55 18.31 5.96
CA ILE A 373 -14.54 17.69 6.86
C ILE A 373 -15.33 18.77 7.60
N GLN A 374 -14.67 19.72 8.23
CA GLN A 374 -15.29 20.78 9.03
C GLN A 374 -16.25 21.64 8.21
N ASN A 375 -15.92 21.95 6.95
CA ASN A 375 -16.76 22.70 6.01
C ASN A 375 -17.90 21.85 5.41
N GLY A 376 -18.05 20.59 5.82
CA GLY A 376 -19.12 19.70 5.36
C GLY A 376 -18.95 19.22 3.91
N HIS A 377 -17.81 19.46 3.28
CA HIS A 377 -17.55 18.99 1.91
C HIS A 377 -17.46 17.46 1.86
N TYR A 378 -16.81 16.84 2.84
CA TYR A 378 -16.68 15.40 2.96
C TYR A 378 -18.04 14.69 3.05
N GLU A 379 -18.93 15.14 3.91
CA GLU A 379 -20.26 14.56 4.06
C GLU A 379 -21.12 14.71 2.80
N ARG A 380 -21.01 15.87 2.11
CA ARG A 380 -21.69 16.08 0.81
C ARG A 380 -21.17 15.12 -0.25
N HIS A 381 -19.84 14.91 -0.29
CA HIS A 381 -19.20 13.97 -1.18
C HIS A 381 -19.68 12.53 -0.90
N LEU A 382 -19.66 12.08 0.35
CA LEU A 382 -20.15 10.75 0.73
C LEU A 382 -21.60 10.51 0.32
N ARG A 383 -22.51 11.51 0.56
CA ARG A 383 -23.92 11.39 0.13
C ARG A 383 -24.07 11.26 -1.38
N ARG A 384 -23.25 11.98 -2.15
CA ARG A 384 -23.20 11.86 -3.61
C ARG A 384 -22.72 10.47 -4.04
N MET A 385 -21.62 9.99 -3.46
CA MET A 385 -21.02 8.69 -3.81
C MET A 385 -21.94 7.53 -3.47
N ARG A 386 -22.61 7.56 -2.32
CA ARG A 386 -23.63 6.54 -1.96
C ARG A 386 -24.71 6.42 -3.03
N ARG A 387 -25.25 7.53 -3.55
CA ARG A 387 -26.26 7.51 -4.63
C ARG A 387 -25.72 6.93 -5.93
N ILE A 388 -24.51 7.32 -6.31
CA ILE A 388 -23.85 6.82 -7.53
C ILE A 388 -23.60 5.31 -7.43
N TYR A 389 -23.01 4.86 -6.32
CA TYR A 389 -22.70 3.44 -6.17
C TYR A 389 -23.94 2.57 -5.97
N SER A 390 -24.99 3.06 -5.31
CA SER A 390 -26.29 2.37 -5.25
C SER A 390 -26.84 2.09 -6.65
N ARG A 391 -26.85 3.11 -7.53
CA ARG A 391 -27.32 2.96 -8.90
C ARG A 391 -26.45 2.00 -9.71
N LYS A 392 -25.12 2.14 -9.63
CA LYS A 392 -24.17 1.24 -10.30
C LYS A 392 -24.31 -0.20 -9.83
N TYR A 393 -24.45 -0.41 -8.52
CA TYR A 393 -24.67 -1.74 -7.95
C TYR A 393 -25.96 -2.37 -8.48
N ALA A 394 -27.09 -1.66 -8.40
CA ALA A 394 -28.36 -2.16 -8.89
C ALA A 394 -28.31 -2.53 -10.38
N TYR A 395 -27.66 -1.70 -11.19
CA TYR A 395 -27.44 -1.98 -12.60
C TYR A 395 -26.57 -3.22 -12.81
N PHE A 396 -25.38 -3.27 -12.14
CA PHE A 396 -24.44 -4.38 -12.27
C PHE A 396 -25.06 -5.71 -11.79
N TYR A 397 -25.74 -5.71 -10.65
CA TYR A 397 -26.42 -6.90 -10.14
C TYR A 397 -27.43 -7.43 -11.14
N ARG A 398 -28.26 -6.56 -11.73
CA ARG A 398 -29.26 -6.93 -12.73
C ARG A 398 -28.62 -7.60 -13.95
N ILE A 399 -27.63 -6.97 -14.59
CA ILE A 399 -26.99 -7.52 -15.78
C ILE A 399 -26.24 -8.83 -15.50
N MET A 400 -25.65 -8.97 -14.31
CA MET A 400 -25.03 -10.24 -13.87
C MET A 400 -26.08 -11.35 -13.79
N GLN A 401 -27.25 -11.09 -13.20
CA GLN A 401 -28.33 -12.08 -13.11
C GLN A 401 -28.89 -12.44 -14.49
N GLU A 402 -29.09 -11.46 -15.35
CA GLU A 402 -29.65 -11.66 -16.71
C GLU A 402 -28.72 -12.48 -17.61
N HIS A 403 -27.41 -12.27 -17.56
CA HIS A 403 -26.49 -12.82 -18.55
C HIS A 403 -25.64 -13.98 -18.03
N VAL A 404 -25.24 -13.96 -16.75
CA VAL A 404 -24.31 -14.95 -16.17
C VAL A 404 -24.76 -15.48 -14.80
N GLY A 405 -26.03 -15.26 -14.42
CA GLY A 405 -26.60 -15.73 -13.15
C GLY A 405 -26.65 -17.27 -13.02
N HIS A 406 -26.60 -17.99 -14.14
CA HIS A 406 -26.47 -19.45 -14.15
C HIS A 406 -25.05 -19.92 -13.79
N LEU A 407 -24.03 -19.04 -13.91
CA LEU A 407 -22.63 -19.33 -13.60
C LEU A 407 -22.27 -18.94 -12.18
N PHE A 408 -22.80 -17.80 -11.72
CA PHE A 408 -22.45 -17.21 -10.43
C PHE A 408 -23.66 -17.04 -9.52
N ASN A 409 -23.45 -17.32 -8.25
CA ASN A 409 -24.35 -16.89 -7.20
C ASN A 409 -23.79 -15.60 -6.59
N VAL A 410 -24.28 -14.46 -7.06
CA VAL A 410 -23.86 -13.15 -6.57
C VAL A 410 -24.50 -12.88 -5.22
N LEU A 411 -23.69 -12.70 -4.18
CA LEU A 411 -24.19 -12.38 -2.85
C LEU A 411 -24.72 -10.94 -2.85
N PRO A 412 -25.96 -10.72 -2.36
CA PRO A 412 -26.50 -9.37 -2.22
C PRO A 412 -25.61 -8.53 -1.30
N CYS A 413 -25.39 -7.28 -1.68
CA CYS A 413 -24.68 -6.35 -0.81
C CYS A 413 -25.37 -4.98 -0.80
N ASP A 414 -25.24 -4.27 0.30
CA ASP A 414 -25.83 -2.95 0.52
C ASP A 414 -24.78 -1.87 0.80
N ALA A 415 -23.52 -2.21 0.60
CA ALA A 415 -22.37 -1.35 0.84
C ALA A 415 -21.18 -1.68 -0.06
N GLY A 416 -20.24 -0.74 -0.16
CA GLY A 416 -18.93 -0.96 -0.77
C GLY A 416 -18.89 -0.83 -2.29
N MET A 417 -17.79 -1.29 -2.88
CA MET A 417 -17.44 -1.02 -4.27
C MET A 417 -17.21 -2.29 -5.09
N HIS A 418 -17.46 -3.46 -4.51
CA HIS A 418 -17.33 -4.76 -5.15
C HIS A 418 -18.42 -5.71 -4.68
N VAL A 419 -18.65 -6.77 -5.42
CA VAL A 419 -19.51 -7.89 -5.03
C VAL A 419 -18.70 -9.18 -4.99
N TYR A 420 -19.07 -10.06 -4.09
CA TYR A 420 -18.56 -11.44 -4.00
C TYR A 420 -19.56 -12.40 -4.64
N ALA A 421 -19.08 -13.32 -5.45
CA ALA A 421 -19.91 -14.28 -6.13
C ALA A 421 -19.30 -15.67 -6.08
N SER A 422 -20.03 -16.65 -5.58
CA SER A 422 -19.61 -18.04 -5.63
C SER A 422 -19.87 -18.63 -7.01
N TRP A 423 -18.92 -19.43 -7.49
CA TRP A 423 -19.04 -20.17 -8.74
C TRP A 423 -19.95 -21.39 -8.56
N ARG A 424 -20.79 -21.69 -9.55
CA ARG A 424 -21.75 -22.80 -9.49
C ARG A 424 -21.23 -24.13 -10.03
N GLY A 425 -20.06 -24.13 -10.68
CA GLY A 425 -19.44 -25.31 -11.27
C GLY A 425 -18.22 -25.80 -10.48
N THR A 426 -17.40 -26.61 -11.11
CA THR A 426 -16.16 -27.13 -10.55
C THR A 426 -15.02 -26.09 -10.60
N ALA A 427 -14.01 -26.23 -9.78
CA ALA A 427 -12.84 -25.36 -9.81
C ALA A 427 -12.11 -25.42 -11.16
N LYS A 428 -12.05 -26.59 -11.81
CA LYS A 428 -11.43 -26.75 -13.13
C LYS A 428 -12.20 -25.97 -14.22
N GLU A 429 -13.53 -25.98 -14.15
CA GLU A 429 -14.36 -25.20 -15.06
C GLU A 429 -14.18 -23.70 -14.86
N TYR A 430 -14.06 -23.27 -13.62
CA TYR A 430 -13.81 -21.86 -13.28
C TYR A 430 -12.49 -21.36 -13.84
N GLU A 431 -11.38 -22.08 -13.65
CA GLU A 431 -10.07 -21.69 -14.17
C GLU A 431 -10.05 -21.65 -15.70
N ALA A 432 -10.65 -22.64 -16.36
CA ALA A 432 -10.78 -22.64 -17.80
C ALA A 432 -11.66 -21.47 -18.28
N PHE A 433 -12.75 -21.17 -17.59
CA PHE A 433 -13.59 -20.01 -17.91
C PHE A 433 -12.86 -18.69 -17.72
N ARG A 434 -12.09 -18.51 -16.63
CA ARG A 434 -11.27 -17.31 -16.42
C ARG A 434 -10.27 -17.09 -17.56
N SER A 435 -9.62 -18.17 -18.00
CA SER A 435 -8.67 -18.11 -19.11
C SER A 435 -9.35 -17.68 -20.42
N THR A 436 -10.52 -18.25 -20.75
CA THR A 436 -11.28 -17.88 -21.95
C THR A 436 -11.80 -16.44 -21.85
N ALA A 437 -12.30 -16.02 -20.68
CA ALA A 437 -12.76 -14.65 -20.45
C ALA A 437 -11.63 -13.63 -20.62
N ALA A 438 -10.42 -13.94 -20.16
CA ALA A 438 -9.24 -13.10 -20.39
C ALA A 438 -8.90 -12.95 -21.88
N ALA A 439 -9.05 -14.01 -22.68
CA ALA A 439 -8.90 -13.97 -24.14
C ALA A 439 -9.98 -13.10 -24.81
N HIS A 440 -11.20 -13.07 -24.25
CA HIS A 440 -12.29 -12.17 -24.65
C HIS A 440 -12.13 -10.72 -24.13
N GLY A 441 -11.03 -10.42 -23.42
CA GLY A 441 -10.70 -9.08 -22.94
C GLY A 441 -11.49 -8.64 -21.71
N VAL A 442 -11.87 -9.56 -20.83
CA VAL A 442 -12.50 -9.27 -19.54
C VAL A 442 -11.86 -10.09 -18.43
N GLY A 443 -11.74 -9.50 -17.24
CA GLY A 443 -11.24 -10.21 -16.07
C GLY A 443 -11.67 -9.60 -14.74
N TRP A 444 -11.52 -10.37 -13.69
CA TRP A 444 -11.93 -10.03 -12.33
C TRP A 444 -10.95 -10.61 -11.31
N THR A 445 -11.09 -10.20 -10.06
CA THR A 445 -10.27 -10.74 -8.99
C THR A 445 -10.74 -12.13 -8.58
N ASP A 446 -9.85 -13.10 -8.58
CA ASP A 446 -10.13 -14.44 -8.05
C ASP A 446 -10.31 -14.39 -6.54
N GLY A 447 -11.44 -14.94 -6.03
CA GLY A 447 -11.74 -15.01 -4.60
C GLY A 447 -10.81 -15.95 -3.83
N GLY A 448 -10.27 -16.97 -4.50
CA GLY A 448 -9.32 -17.93 -3.93
C GLY A 448 -8.06 -17.30 -3.37
N ARG A 449 -7.64 -16.15 -3.91
CA ARG A 449 -6.47 -15.39 -3.42
C ARG A 449 -6.60 -14.87 -1.98
N TYR A 450 -7.82 -14.83 -1.44
CA TYR A 450 -8.12 -14.36 -0.08
C TYR A 450 -8.28 -15.50 0.92
N LEU A 451 -8.14 -16.73 0.48
CA LEU A 451 -8.16 -17.90 1.33
C LEU A 451 -6.79 -18.12 1.98
N TYR A 452 -6.79 -18.36 3.26
CA TYR A 452 -5.60 -18.76 4.02
C TYR A 452 -5.40 -20.26 4.02
N LEU A 453 -6.51 -21.02 3.92
CA LEU A 453 -6.52 -22.47 3.85
C LEU A 453 -7.11 -22.91 2.51
N PRO A 454 -6.65 -24.05 1.95
CA PRO A 454 -7.28 -24.63 0.78
C PRO A 454 -8.78 -24.82 1.00
N SER A 455 -9.58 -24.44 0.03
CA SER A 455 -11.04 -24.57 0.05
C SER A 455 -11.53 -25.12 -1.27
N THR A 456 -12.60 -25.88 -1.23
CA THR A 456 -13.34 -26.31 -2.42
C THR A 456 -14.23 -25.19 -2.98
N LEU A 457 -14.45 -24.12 -2.20
CA LEU A 457 -15.24 -22.98 -2.63
C LEU A 457 -14.45 -22.15 -3.63
N THR A 458 -14.98 -22.09 -4.84
CA THR A 458 -14.48 -21.22 -5.90
C THR A 458 -15.34 -19.97 -5.98
N ALA A 459 -14.72 -18.82 -6.02
CA ALA A 459 -15.43 -17.54 -5.97
C ALA A 459 -14.71 -16.45 -6.78
N ALA A 460 -15.49 -15.48 -7.21
CA ALA A 460 -15.04 -14.28 -7.89
C ALA A 460 -15.39 -13.03 -7.10
N CYS A 461 -14.53 -12.02 -7.19
CA CYS A 461 -14.78 -10.71 -6.64
C CYS A 461 -14.78 -9.70 -7.79
N PHE A 462 -15.91 -9.02 -7.98
CA PHE A 462 -16.12 -8.07 -9.08
C PHE A 462 -16.17 -6.64 -8.56
N GLY A 463 -15.18 -5.83 -8.94
CA GLY A 463 -15.19 -4.39 -8.72
C GLY A 463 -16.04 -3.70 -9.78
N PHE A 464 -17.12 -3.03 -9.37
CA PHE A 464 -18.03 -2.34 -10.27
C PHE A 464 -17.94 -0.81 -10.22
N ALA A 465 -17.40 -0.29 -9.14
CA ALA A 465 -17.48 1.13 -8.82
C ALA A 465 -16.77 2.05 -9.82
N HIS A 466 -15.63 1.62 -10.35
CA HIS A 466 -14.73 2.40 -11.21
C HIS A 466 -15.12 2.41 -12.68
N LEU A 467 -16.04 1.54 -13.13
CA LEU A 467 -16.45 1.42 -14.52
C LEU A 467 -17.75 2.20 -14.79
N HIS A 468 -17.94 2.65 -16.02
CA HIS A 468 -19.22 3.20 -16.49
C HIS A 468 -20.21 2.07 -16.80
N GLU A 469 -21.50 2.40 -16.87
CA GLU A 469 -22.56 1.40 -17.11
C GLU A 469 -22.36 0.62 -18.41
N GLU A 470 -21.87 1.30 -19.47
CA GLU A 470 -21.55 0.68 -20.74
C GLU A 470 -20.41 -0.34 -20.64
N GLU A 471 -19.34 0.01 -19.90
CA GLU A 471 -18.20 -0.90 -19.67
C GLU A 471 -18.62 -2.10 -18.83
N LEU A 472 -19.47 -1.90 -17.81
CA LEU A 472 -20.03 -2.99 -17.00
C LEU A 472 -20.83 -3.96 -17.88
N LEU A 473 -21.70 -3.45 -18.74
CA LEU A 473 -22.48 -4.27 -19.68
C LEU A 473 -21.56 -5.04 -20.63
N GLN A 474 -20.62 -4.35 -21.26
CA GLN A 474 -19.67 -4.98 -22.19
C GLN A 474 -18.83 -6.06 -21.48
N GLY A 475 -18.40 -5.81 -20.26
CA GLY A 475 -17.66 -6.80 -19.46
C GLY A 475 -18.50 -8.07 -19.23
N VAL A 476 -19.75 -7.92 -18.81
CA VAL A 476 -20.65 -9.06 -18.57
C VAL A 476 -21.01 -9.79 -19.87
N LEU A 477 -21.23 -9.08 -20.98
CA LEU A 477 -21.48 -9.70 -22.27
C LEU A 477 -20.27 -10.49 -22.79
N ARG A 478 -19.05 -10.01 -22.56
CA ARG A 478 -17.81 -10.76 -22.87
C ARG A 478 -17.67 -12.02 -22.01
N MET A 479 -18.08 -11.96 -20.74
CA MET A 479 -18.15 -13.17 -19.88
C MET A 479 -19.13 -14.19 -20.47
N LYS A 480 -20.33 -13.74 -20.90
CA LYS A 480 -21.32 -14.60 -21.55
C LYS A 480 -20.76 -15.25 -22.81
N ALA A 481 -20.20 -14.46 -23.73
CA ALA A 481 -19.59 -14.96 -24.96
C ALA A 481 -18.47 -15.97 -24.71
N ALA A 482 -17.59 -15.70 -23.74
CA ALA A 482 -16.53 -16.60 -23.35
C ALA A 482 -17.04 -17.95 -22.83
N TRP A 483 -18.20 -17.97 -22.18
CA TRP A 483 -18.85 -19.19 -21.73
C TRP A 483 -19.46 -19.97 -22.90
N GLU A 484 -20.15 -19.30 -23.81
CA GLU A 484 -20.80 -19.90 -25.01
C GLU A 484 -19.74 -20.52 -25.93
N ASP A 485 -18.65 -19.81 -26.25
CA ASP A 485 -17.56 -20.33 -27.10
C ASP A 485 -16.93 -21.60 -26.53
N ARG A 486 -16.76 -21.68 -25.23
CA ARG A 486 -16.22 -22.87 -24.58
C ARG A 486 -17.12 -24.09 -24.72
N HIS A 487 -18.43 -23.92 -24.67
CA HIS A 487 -19.39 -25.03 -24.81
C HIS A 487 -19.48 -25.52 -26.26
N THR A 488 -19.35 -24.63 -27.25
CA THR A 488 -19.30 -24.97 -28.66
C THR A 488 -18.06 -25.83 -28.97
N TYR A 489 -16.89 -25.42 -28.49
CA TYR A 489 -15.63 -26.15 -28.66
C TYR A 489 -15.64 -27.56 -28.02
N ASN A 490 -16.21 -27.71 -26.82
CA ASN A 490 -16.31 -29.02 -26.15
C ASN A 490 -17.34 -29.93 -26.84
N ALA A 491 -18.43 -29.39 -27.41
CA ALA A 491 -19.41 -30.17 -28.15
C ALA A 491 -18.86 -30.70 -29.50
N GLU A 492 -17.99 -29.93 -30.17
CA GLU A 492 -17.29 -30.37 -31.36
C GLU A 492 -16.29 -31.49 -31.09
N GLN A 493 -15.53 -31.45 -30.00
CA GLN A 493 -14.60 -32.54 -29.63
C GLN A 493 -15.32 -33.84 -29.22
N CYS A 494 -16.49 -33.75 -28.58
CA CYS A 494 -17.28 -34.95 -28.22
C CYS A 494 -17.96 -35.60 -29.43
N ASN A 495 -18.09 -34.90 -30.56
CA ASN A 495 -18.66 -35.47 -31.78
C ASN A 495 -17.61 -36.07 -32.73
N GLU A 496 -16.31 -35.87 -32.44
CA GLU A 496 -15.17 -36.42 -33.17
C GLU A 496 -14.56 -37.68 -32.52
N GLU A 497 -14.98 -38.06 -31.29
CA GLU A 497 -14.73 -39.36 -30.64
C GLU A 497 -15.93 -40.32 -30.80
#